data_2848dfd1c1e8928e044429b9da824c69
#
_entry.id   2848dfd1c1e8928e044429b9da824c69
#
_cell.length_a   1.000
_cell.length_b   1.000
_cell.length_c   1.000
_cell.angle_alpha   90.00
_cell.angle_beta   90.00
_cell.angle_gamma   90.00
#
_symmetry.space_group_name_H-M   'P 1'
#
loop_
_entity.id
_entity.type
_entity.pdbx_description
1 polymer ?
#
loop_
_entity_poly.entity_id
_entity_poly.type
_entity_poly.pdbx_seq_one_letter_code
_entity_poly.pdbx_strand_id
1 'polypeptide(L)'
;MDRDALRDLVIDILRKAPQTHFRAVENEIRRLSQDYEKRDVLLLNEILWEMLLQGILAPGKNSLNPELPFIHVTHYGSQCLEGDVIASHDPQRYIERLIEKAGIDRSAPLFQDAAAAQQTFLDGRFPAAIALLARAAEHVLHDLADALIRRGRQDGHGIKRLESALADPSRLGPAARRSLAGYRLPAPLSEEVEDRIGGLASLITSTRTKARRPKLPVVDREGAHARFLLFLDQCRFAYDAIRWLEGKPEEA
;
A
#
# COMPACT_ATOMS: atom_id res chain seq x y z
N MET A 1 -24.08 -9.69 8.65
CA MET A 1 -22.70 -9.30 9.04
C MET A 1 -22.09 -8.47 7.92
N ASP A 2 -21.23 -7.50 8.25
CA ASP A 2 -20.43 -6.76 7.28
C ASP A 2 -19.33 -7.66 6.67
N ARG A 3 -18.94 -7.38 5.40
CA ARG A 3 -17.95 -8.18 4.66
C ARG A 3 -16.58 -8.20 5.32
N ASP A 4 -16.12 -7.04 5.80
CA ASP A 4 -14.80 -6.91 6.40
C ASP A 4 -14.73 -7.63 7.74
N ALA A 5 -15.75 -7.49 8.59
CA ALA A 5 -15.85 -8.24 9.84
C ALA A 5 -15.91 -9.76 9.62
N LEU A 6 -16.61 -10.21 8.56
CA LEU A 6 -16.64 -11.63 8.21
C LEU A 6 -15.29 -12.14 7.73
N ARG A 7 -14.58 -11.33 6.93
CA ARG A 7 -13.24 -11.65 6.44
C ARG A 7 -12.22 -11.75 7.56
N ASP A 8 -12.25 -10.85 8.53
CA ASP A 8 -11.37 -10.88 9.69
C ASP A 8 -11.57 -12.15 10.51
N LEU A 9 -12.82 -12.58 10.73
CA LEU A 9 -13.12 -13.84 11.38
C LEU A 9 -12.58 -15.04 10.59
N VAL A 10 -12.71 -15.04 9.27
CA VAL A 10 -12.13 -16.08 8.40
C VAL A 10 -10.62 -16.15 8.56
N ILE A 11 -9.94 -15.00 8.54
CA ILE A 11 -8.49 -14.91 8.74
C ILE A 11 -8.08 -15.50 10.09
N ASP A 12 -8.75 -15.13 11.17
CA ASP A 12 -8.45 -15.63 12.52
C ASP A 12 -8.68 -17.14 12.66
N ILE A 13 -9.70 -17.67 11.98
CA ILE A 13 -9.96 -19.12 11.94
C ILE A 13 -8.87 -19.84 11.17
N LEU A 14 -8.47 -19.32 10.00
CA LEU A 14 -7.45 -19.92 9.14
C LEU A 14 -6.05 -19.87 9.80
N ARG A 15 -5.73 -18.85 10.57
CA ARG A 15 -4.51 -18.80 11.39
C ARG A 15 -4.45 -19.93 12.41
N LYS A 16 -5.58 -20.26 13.03
CA LYS A 16 -5.68 -21.31 14.05
C LYS A 16 -5.80 -22.71 13.45
N ALA A 17 -6.43 -22.82 12.28
CA ALA A 17 -6.71 -24.07 11.59
C ALA A 17 -6.32 -23.97 10.09
N PRO A 18 -5.00 -23.98 9.76
CA PRO A 18 -4.53 -23.78 8.38
C PRO A 18 -4.90 -24.92 7.42
N GLN A 19 -5.40 -26.03 7.92
CA GLN A 19 -5.90 -27.16 7.15
C GLN A 19 -7.33 -27.48 7.62
N THR A 20 -8.32 -27.16 6.79
CA THR A 20 -9.72 -27.22 7.19
C THR A 20 -10.64 -27.56 6.01
N HIS A 21 -11.91 -27.33 6.13
CA HIS A 21 -12.88 -27.38 5.04
C HIS A 21 -13.96 -26.29 5.22
N PHE A 22 -14.59 -25.88 4.13
CA PHE A 22 -15.55 -24.75 4.09
C PHE A 22 -16.58 -24.78 5.22
N ARG A 23 -17.20 -25.96 5.44
CA ARG A 23 -18.22 -26.12 6.47
C ARG A 23 -17.68 -25.98 7.90
N ALA A 24 -16.40 -26.34 8.14
CA ALA A 24 -15.80 -26.12 9.45
C ALA A 24 -15.55 -24.63 9.70
N VAL A 25 -15.12 -23.88 8.69
CA VAL A 25 -14.99 -22.43 8.78
C VAL A 25 -16.34 -21.80 9.10
N GLU A 26 -17.40 -22.17 8.37
CA GLU A 26 -18.75 -21.69 8.62
C GLU A 26 -19.24 -22.00 10.05
N ASN A 27 -19.05 -23.22 10.50
CA ASN A 27 -19.47 -23.63 11.86
C ASN A 27 -18.74 -22.83 12.93
N GLU A 28 -17.44 -22.56 12.74
CA GLU A 28 -16.65 -21.77 13.68
C GLU A 28 -17.08 -20.30 13.69
N ILE A 29 -17.41 -19.72 12.55
CA ILE A 29 -17.99 -18.36 12.47
C ILE A 29 -19.31 -18.30 13.24
N ARG A 30 -20.22 -19.29 13.03
CA ARG A 30 -21.48 -19.38 13.78
C ARG A 30 -21.29 -19.47 15.28
N ARG A 31 -20.21 -20.11 15.73
CA ARG A 31 -19.85 -20.21 17.15
C ARG A 31 -19.31 -18.89 17.70
N LEU A 32 -18.54 -18.14 16.90
CA LEU A 32 -17.87 -16.93 17.34
C LEU A 32 -18.75 -15.68 17.23
N SER A 33 -19.71 -15.68 16.31
CA SER A 33 -20.55 -14.51 16.05
C SER A 33 -22.04 -14.84 15.99
N GLN A 34 -22.81 -14.16 16.83
CA GLN A 34 -24.28 -14.23 16.82
C GLN A 34 -24.90 -13.48 15.63
N ASP A 35 -24.15 -12.56 15.01
CA ASP A 35 -24.61 -11.74 13.88
C ASP A 35 -24.53 -12.48 12.53
N TYR A 36 -23.95 -13.69 12.50
CA TYR A 36 -23.85 -14.50 11.28
C TYR A 36 -25.17 -15.21 10.99
N GLU A 37 -25.76 -14.85 9.86
CA GLU A 37 -27.06 -15.37 9.42
C GLU A 37 -26.96 -16.23 8.14
N LYS A 38 -28.06 -16.87 7.79
CA LYS A 38 -28.18 -17.69 6.56
C LYS A 38 -27.82 -16.91 5.28
N ARG A 39 -28.11 -15.60 5.26
CA ARG A 39 -27.80 -14.72 4.13
C ARG A 39 -26.30 -14.50 3.94
N ASP A 40 -25.51 -14.66 4.99
CA ASP A 40 -24.06 -14.40 4.95
C ASP A 40 -23.27 -15.61 4.40
N VAL A 41 -23.92 -16.76 4.18
CA VAL A 41 -23.28 -17.96 3.61
C VAL A 41 -22.71 -17.71 2.21
N LEU A 42 -23.41 -16.97 1.37
CA LEU A 42 -22.93 -16.62 0.03
C LEU A 42 -21.71 -15.70 0.12
N LEU A 43 -21.78 -14.72 1.01
CA LEU A 43 -20.67 -13.80 1.25
C LEU A 43 -19.43 -14.54 1.79
N LEU A 44 -19.60 -15.50 2.70
CA LEU A 44 -18.51 -16.36 3.15
C LEU A 44 -17.90 -17.16 2.00
N ASN A 45 -18.72 -17.74 1.15
CA ASN A 45 -18.25 -18.50 -0.01
C ASN A 45 -17.47 -17.60 -0.98
N GLU A 46 -17.91 -16.36 -1.21
CA GLU A 46 -17.20 -15.38 -2.03
C GLU A 46 -15.81 -15.06 -1.43
N ILE A 47 -15.74 -14.84 -0.13
CA ILE A 47 -14.47 -14.56 0.56
C ILE A 47 -13.50 -15.76 0.44
N LEU A 48 -13.96 -16.97 0.69
CA LEU A 48 -13.13 -18.17 0.56
C LEU A 48 -12.69 -18.41 -0.90
N TRP A 49 -13.58 -18.16 -1.86
CA TRP A 49 -13.27 -18.25 -3.28
C TRP A 49 -12.23 -17.24 -3.72
N GLU A 50 -12.35 -16.00 -3.25
CA GLU A 50 -11.30 -14.99 -3.47
C GLU A 50 -9.94 -15.41 -2.91
N MET A 51 -9.91 -15.93 -1.68
CA MET A 51 -8.66 -16.41 -1.08
C MET A 51 -8.04 -17.56 -1.88
N LEU A 52 -8.86 -18.44 -2.50
CA LEU A 52 -8.38 -19.46 -3.43
C LEU A 52 -7.79 -18.84 -4.70
N LEU A 53 -8.50 -17.89 -5.33
CA LEU A 53 -8.03 -17.20 -6.53
C LEU A 53 -6.75 -16.38 -6.28
N GLN A 54 -6.59 -15.87 -5.06
CA GLN A 54 -5.41 -15.13 -4.62
C GLN A 54 -4.22 -16.05 -4.30
N GLY A 55 -4.43 -17.36 -4.25
CA GLY A 55 -3.39 -18.31 -3.85
C GLY A 55 -3.06 -18.29 -2.35
N ILE A 56 -3.89 -17.62 -1.52
CA ILE A 56 -3.81 -17.67 -0.06
C ILE A 56 -4.22 -19.06 0.42
N LEU A 57 -5.26 -19.60 -0.19
CA LEU A 57 -5.74 -20.97 0.01
C LEU A 57 -5.46 -21.80 -1.23
N ALA A 58 -5.34 -23.11 -1.04
CA ALA A 58 -5.37 -24.10 -2.12
C ALA A 58 -6.34 -25.23 -1.78
N PRO A 59 -6.92 -25.89 -2.82
CA PRO A 59 -7.75 -27.06 -2.62
C PRO A 59 -6.97 -28.20 -1.94
N GLY A 60 -7.69 -29.00 -1.16
CA GLY A 60 -7.14 -30.18 -0.48
C GLY A 60 -6.60 -29.89 0.91
N LYS A 61 -6.65 -30.92 1.75
CA LYS A 61 -6.13 -30.89 3.12
C LYS A 61 -4.91 -31.79 3.29
N ASN A 62 -4.94 -32.96 2.65
CA ASN A 62 -3.90 -33.97 2.67
C ASN A 62 -4.12 -34.96 1.51
N SER A 63 -3.26 -35.99 1.39
CA SER A 63 -3.36 -37.01 0.34
C SER A 63 -4.68 -37.80 0.31
N LEU A 64 -5.39 -37.87 1.43
CA LEU A 64 -6.70 -38.56 1.53
C LEU A 64 -7.86 -37.62 1.17
N ASN A 65 -7.67 -36.32 1.28
CA ASN A 65 -8.67 -35.28 1.00
C ASN A 65 -8.04 -34.21 0.08
N PRO A 66 -7.77 -34.54 -1.22
CA PRO A 66 -7.01 -33.66 -2.11
C PRO A 66 -7.84 -32.58 -2.78
N GLU A 67 -9.17 -32.58 -2.63
CA GLU A 67 -10.09 -31.74 -3.38
C GLU A 67 -10.98 -30.89 -2.46
N LEU A 68 -11.70 -29.92 -3.07
CA LEU A 68 -12.75 -29.19 -2.38
C LEU A 68 -13.83 -30.17 -1.86
N PRO A 69 -14.46 -29.90 -0.70
CA PRO A 69 -14.45 -28.66 0.08
C PRO A 69 -13.30 -28.53 1.08
N PHE A 70 -12.31 -29.42 1.03
CA PHE A 70 -11.12 -29.34 1.86
C PHE A 70 -10.18 -28.30 1.30
N ILE A 71 -9.57 -27.50 2.18
CA ILE A 71 -8.64 -26.41 1.84
C ILE A 71 -7.47 -26.38 2.81
N HIS A 72 -6.38 -25.82 2.37
CA HIS A 72 -5.26 -25.48 3.23
C HIS A 72 -4.70 -24.09 2.90
N VAL A 73 -4.13 -23.45 3.91
CA VAL A 73 -3.35 -22.21 3.75
C VAL A 73 -2.04 -22.56 3.06
N THR A 74 -1.73 -21.88 1.98
CA THR A 74 -0.48 -22.06 1.24
C THR A 74 0.70 -21.45 2.00
N HIS A 75 1.94 -21.72 1.59
CA HIS A 75 3.11 -21.03 2.16
C HIS A 75 2.98 -19.49 1.99
N TYR A 76 2.60 -19.03 0.80
CA TYR A 76 2.29 -17.62 0.54
C TYR A 76 1.13 -17.12 1.42
N GLY A 77 0.09 -17.94 1.56
CA GLY A 77 -1.05 -17.63 2.42
C GLY A 77 -0.65 -17.43 3.89
N SER A 78 0.24 -18.25 4.43
CA SER A 78 0.75 -18.09 5.80
C SER A 78 1.41 -16.72 5.98
N GLN A 79 2.28 -16.32 5.06
CA GLN A 79 2.92 -14.99 5.08
C GLN A 79 1.89 -13.85 5.01
N CYS A 80 0.85 -14.00 4.19
CA CYS A 80 -0.23 -13.02 4.10
C CYS A 80 -1.05 -12.94 5.39
N LEU A 81 -1.37 -14.08 6.01
CA LEU A 81 -2.16 -14.15 7.22
C LEU A 81 -1.38 -13.66 8.46
N GLU A 82 -0.08 -13.90 8.53
CA GLU A 82 0.80 -13.39 9.59
C GLU A 82 1.03 -11.89 9.51
N GLY A 83 0.71 -11.30 8.37
CA GLY A 83 0.82 -9.86 8.18
C GLY A 83 2.17 -9.40 7.63
N ASP A 84 3.10 -10.32 7.40
CA ASP A 84 4.44 -10.03 6.88
C ASP A 84 4.42 -9.65 5.39
N VAL A 85 3.45 -10.17 4.65
CA VAL A 85 3.23 -9.85 3.24
C VAL A 85 1.87 -9.20 3.07
N ILE A 86 1.86 -7.99 2.47
CA ILE A 86 0.61 -7.40 1.99
C ILE A 86 0.16 -8.27 0.81
N ALA A 87 -0.96 -8.96 0.97
CA ALA A 87 -1.55 -9.66 -0.16
C ALA A 87 -1.74 -8.66 -1.29
N SER A 88 -1.14 -8.93 -2.44
CA SER A 88 -1.21 -8.06 -3.63
C SER A 88 -2.65 -7.85 -4.12
N HIS A 89 -3.61 -8.50 -3.50
CA HIS A 89 -5.03 -8.54 -3.82
C HIS A 89 -5.93 -7.98 -2.72
N ASP A 90 -5.36 -7.33 -1.70
CA ASP A 90 -6.11 -6.67 -0.64
C ASP A 90 -5.94 -5.15 -0.70
N PRO A 91 -6.78 -4.45 -1.51
CA PRO A 91 -6.67 -3.00 -1.67
C PRO A 91 -6.92 -2.27 -0.37
N GLN A 92 -7.87 -2.76 0.44
CA GLN A 92 -8.27 -2.10 1.66
C GLN A 92 -7.14 -2.14 2.69
N ARG A 93 -6.55 -3.31 2.91
CA ARG A 93 -5.40 -3.45 3.82
C ARG A 93 -4.18 -2.66 3.34
N TYR A 94 -3.97 -2.56 2.04
CA TYR A 94 -2.92 -1.70 1.49
C TYR A 94 -3.15 -0.23 1.87
N ILE A 95 -4.37 0.26 1.70
CA ILE A 95 -4.73 1.64 2.03
C ILE A 95 -4.68 1.88 3.55
N GLU A 96 -5.15 0.95 4.37
CA GLU A 96 -5.05 1.03 5.83
C GLU A 96 -3.58 1.14 6.28
N ARG A 97 -2.70 0.31 5.75
CA ARG A 97 -1.27 0.41 6.03
C ARG A 97 -0.65 1.71 5.52
N LEU A 98 -1.11 2.21 4.39
CA LEU A 98 -0.64 3.49 3.86
C LEU A 98 -1.06 4.64 4.80
N ILE A 99 -2.30 4.62 5.30
CA ILE A 99 -2.80 5.60 6.29
C ILE A 99 -1.98 5.51 7.58
N GLU A 100 -1.81 4.30 8.13
CA GLU A 100 -1.03 4.06 9.34
C GLU A 100 0.41 4.56 9.19
N LYS A 101 1.10 4.19 8.11
CA LYS A 101 2.49 4.61 7.86
C LYS A 101 2.63 6.10 7.58
N ALA A 102 1.70 6.69 6.85
CA ALA A 102 1.73 8.12 6.55
C ALA A 102 1.31 8.99 7.75
N GLY A 103 0.45 8.47 8.63
CA GLY A 103 -0.07 9.19 9.80
C GLY A 103 -0.87 10.45 9.43
N ILE A 104 -1.63 10.41 8.31
CA ILE A 104 -2.43 11.53 7.81
C ILE A 104 -3.89 11.12 7.62
N ASP A 105 -4.76 12.13 7.50
CA ASP A 105 -6.19 11.91 7.35
C ASP A 105 -6.53 11.11 6.08
N ARG A 106 -7.47 10.16 6.22
CA ARG A 106 -7.95 9.30 5.12
C ARG A 106 -8.54 10.07 3.93
N SER A 107 -8.98 11.31 4.14
CA SER A 107 -9.52 12.17 3.09
C SER A 107 -8.45 12.78 2.17
N ALA A 108 -7.17 12.63 2.47
CA ALA A 108 -6.10 13.17 1.64
C ALA A 108 -6.15 12.62 0.21
N PRO A 109 -5.94 13.47 -0.81
CA PRO A 109 -6.07 13.07 -2.23
C PRO A 109 -5.20 11.88 -2.64
N LEU A 110 -4.05 11.71 -2.02
CA LEU A 110 -3.15 10.59 -2.29
C LEU A 110 -3.83 9.22 -2.11
N PHE A 111 -4.77 9.08 -1.14
CA PHE A 111 -5.45 7.81 -0.90
C PHE A 111 -6.44 7.45 -2.00
N GLN A 112 -7.07 8.44 -2.64
CA GLN A 112 -7.95 8.19 -3.78
C GLN A 112 -7.17 7.65 -4.97
N ASP A 113 -6.02 8.26 -5.29
CA ASP A 113 -5.14 7.80 -6.38
C ASP A 113 -4.50 6.44 -6.04
N ALA A 114 -4.08 6.21 -4.79
CA ALA A 114 -3.54 4.93 -4.34
C ALA A 114 -4.59 3.81 -4.40
N ALA A 115 -5.84 4.07 -4.00
CA ALA A 115 -6.93 3.11 -4.09
C ALA A 115 -7.29 2.78 -5.56
N ALA A 116 -7.35 3.80 -6.42
CA ALA A 116 -7.56 3.60 -7.85
C ALA A 116 -6.40 2.82 -8.50
N ALA A 117 -5.15 3.09 -8.08
CA ALA A 117 -3.99 2.34 -8.52
C ALA A 117 -4.10 0.86 -8.14
N GLN A 118 -4.47 0.58 -6.90
CA GLN A 118 -4.62 -0.78 -6.41
C GLN A 118 -5.74 -1.54 -7.14
N GLN A 119 -6.90 -0.93 -7.35
CA GLN A 119 -7.97 -1.54 -8.13
C GLN A 119 -7.52 -1.84 -9.57
N THR A 120 -6.82 -0.90 -10.20
CA THR A 120 -6.28 -1.06 -11.56
C THR A 120 -5.22 -2.16 -11.64
N PHE A 121 -4.46 -2.37 -10.55
CA PHE A 121 -3.52 -3.48 -10.42
C PHE A 121 -4.26 -4.82 -10.37
N LEU A 122 -5.35 -4.92 -9.62
CA LEU A 122 -6.19 -6.13 -9.54
C LEU A 122 -6.80 -6.49 -10.89
N ASP A 123 -7.18 -5.47 -11.68
CA ASP A 123 -7.68 -5.65 -13.05
C ASP A 123 -6.58 -6.14 -14.05
N GLY A 124 -5.35 -6.36 -13.58
CA GLY A 124 -4.22 -6.79 -14.41
C GLY A 124 -3.64 -5.69 -15.31
N ARG A 125 -4.05 -4.44 -15.14
CA ARG A 125 -3.59 -3.29 -15.95
C ARG A 125 -2.39 -2.60 -15.31
N PHE A 126 -1.28 -3.33 -15.13
CA PHE A 126 -0.10 -2.90 -14.39
C PHE A 126 0.51 -1.56 -14.81
N PRO A 127 0.69 -1.23 -16.10
CA PRO A 127 1.19 0.09 -16.50
C PRO A 127 0.29 1.24 -16.06
N ALA A 128 -1.04 1.06 -16.13
CA ALA A 128 -2.00 2.06 -15.69
C ALA A 128 -2.02 2.19 -14.16
N ALA A 129 -1.91 1.08 -13.43
CA ALA A 129 -1.77 1.07 -11.98
C ALA A 129 -0.55 1.88 -11.52
N ILE A 130 0.61 1.68 -12.18
CA ILE A 130 1.83 2.44 -11.87
C ILE A 130 1.68 3.93 -12.21
N ALA A 131 0.93 4.29 -13.25
CA ALA A 131 0.66 5.69 -13.56
C ALA A 131 -0.20 6.38 -12.48
N LEU A 132 -1.19 5.68 -11.93
CA LEU A 132 -1.99 6.17 -10.80
C LEU A 132 -1.18 6.25 -9.50
N LEU A 133 -0.34 5.25 -9.25
CA LEU A 133 0.57 5.28 -8.09
C LEU A 133 1.56 6.45 -8.19
N ALA A 134 2.02 6.79 -9.38
CA ALA A 134 2.87 7.97 -9.60
C ALA A 134 2.14 9.29 -9.29
N ARG A 135 0.82 9.38 -9.54
CA ARG A 135 0.00 10.53 -9.12
C ARG A 135 -0.09 10.62 -7.60
N ALA A 136 -0.28 9.48 -6.92
CA ALA A 136 -0.22 9.46 -5.46
C ALA A 136 1.16 9.94 -4.95
N ALA A 137 2.26 9.55 -5.60
CA ALA A 137 3.60 10.02 -5.28
C ALA A 137 3.79 11.53 -5.52
N GLU A 138 3.11 12.11 -6.52
CA GLU A 138 3.10 13.56 -6.75
C GLU A 138 2.48 14.30 -5.56
N HIS A 139 1.36 13.81 -5.00
CA HIS A 139 0.76 14.40 -3.79
C HIS A 139 1.74 14.39 -2.62
N VAL A 140 2.39 13.27 -2.36
CA VAL A 140 3.40 13.17 -1.29
C VAL A 140 4.54 14.17 -1.45
N LEU A 141 5.06 14.32 -2.68
CA LEU A 141 6.13 15.30 -2.95
C LEU A 141 5.64 16.75 -2.83
N HIS A 142 4.40 17.04 -3.19
CA HIS A 142 3.81 18.37 -2.99
C HIS A 142 3.66 18.70 -1.51
N ASP A 143 3.13 17.77 -0.69
CA ASP A 143 3.01 17.96 0.75
C ASP A 143 4.37 18.23 1.41
N LEU A 144 5.39 17.45 1.01
CA LEU A 144 6.77 17.65 1.48
C LEU A 144 7.35 19.00 1.04
N ALA A 145 7.11 19.41 -0.21
CA ALA A 145 7.57 20.69 -0.72
C ALA A 145 6.91 21.85 0.01
N ASP A 146 5.62 21.77 0.30
CA ASP A 146 4.88 22.79 1.06
C ASP A 146 5.41 22.91 2.49
N ALA A 147 5.72 21.79 3.15
CA ALA A 147 6.35 21.79 4.49
C ALA A 147 7.75 22.45 4.44
N LEU A 148 8.56 22.11 3.45
CA LEU A 148 9.90 22.71 3.24
C LEU A 148 9.81 24.20 2.94
N ILE A 149 8.85 24.66 2.16
CA ILE A 149 8.62 26.07 1.87
C ILE A 149 8.22 26.81 3.14
N ARG A 150 7.25 26.27 3.91
CA ARG A 150 6.85 26.87 5.20
C ARG A 150 8.04 27.01 6.15
N ARG A 151 8.80 25.94 6.33
CA ARG A 151 9.98 25.92 7.19
C ARG A 151 11.08 26.84 6.67
N GLY A 152 11.36 26.81 5.39
CA GLY A 152 12.39 27.67 4.78
C GLY A 152 12.08 29.16 4.89
N ARG A 153 10.79 29.55 4.85
CA ARG A 153 10.37 30.94 5.11
C ARG A 153 10.64 31.37 6.55
N GLN A 154 10.41 30.48 7.52
CA GLN A 154 10.68 30.74 8.94
C GLN A 154 12.17 30.87 9.22
N ASP A 155 12.99 29.99 8.64
CA ASP A 155 14.43 29.91 8.90
C ASP A 155 15.25 30.81 7.99
N GLY A 156 14.65 31.53 7.02
CA GLY A 156 15.35 32.37 6.06
C GLY A 156 16.12 31.60 4.97
N HIS A 157 15.80 30.31 4.76
CA HIS A 157 16.42 29.50 3.72
C HIS A 157 15.88 29.84 2.31
N GLY A 158 16.72 29.64 1.29
CA GLY A 158 16.35 29.91 -0.11
C GLY A 158 15.32 28.92 -0.68
N ILE A 159 14.05 29.34 -0.80
CA ILE A 159 12.93 28.52 -1.26
C ILE A 159 12.60 28.67 -2.74
N LYS A 160 13.15 29.69 -3.44
CA LYS A 160 12.77 30.03 -4.83
C LYS A 160 12.87 28.85 -5.81
N ARG A 161 13.89 27.99 -5.64
CA ARG A 161 14.07 26.82 -6.51
C ARG A 161 12.97 25.78 -6.28
N LEU A 162 12.54 25.60 -5.06
CA LEU A 162 11.47 24.67 -4.69
C LEU A 162 10.11 25.20 -5.19
N GLU A 163 9.83 26.49 -4.98
CA GLU A 163 8.63 27.15 -5.51
C GLU A 163 8.55 27.06 -7.05
N SER A 164 9.67 27.25 -7.75
CA SER A 164 9.70 27.09 -9.20
C SER A 164 9.51 25.65 -9.68
N ALA A 165 9.77 24.67 -8.82
CA ALA A 165 9.60 23.25 -9.12
C ALA A 165 8.16 22.75 -8.90
N LEU A 166 7.31 23.46 -8.16
CA LEU A 166 5.93 23.05 -7.88
C LEU A 166 5.10 22.84 -9.17
N ALA A 167 5.38 23.63 -10.22
CA ALA A 167 4.69 23.50 -11.50
C ALA A 167 5.16 22.32 -12.37
N ASP A 168 6.28 21.66 -12.01
CA ASP A 168 6.84 20.54 -12.77
C ASP A 168 7.23 19.38 -11.82
N PRO A 169 6.36 18.39 -11.64
CA PRO A 169 6.59 17.26 -10.76
C PRO A 169 7.89 16.50 -11.06
N SER A 170 8.42 16.55 -12.29
CA SER A 170 9.70 15.92 -12.62
C SER A 170 10.90 16.62 -11.96
N ARG A 171 10.76 17.88 -11.61
CA ARG A 171 11.77 18.70 -10.92
C ARG A 171 11.58 18.73 -9.41
N LEU A 172 10.37 18.39 -8.96
CA LEU A 172 9.99 18.55 -7.54
C LEU A 172 10.81 17.64 -6.63
N GLY A 173 10.97 16.34 -6.96
CA GLY A 173 11.78 15.41 -6.19
C GLY A 173 13.23 15.85 -6.03
N PRO A 174 13.97 16.15 -7.12
CA PRO A 174 15.34 16.71 -7.02
C PRO A 174 15.44 18.03 -6.26
N ALA A 175 14.42 18.88 -6.29
CA ALA A 175 14.39 20.14 -5.55
C ALA A 175 14.15 19.88 -4.05
N ALA A 176 13.16 19.04 -3.70
CA ALA A 176 12.87 18.66 -2.31
C ALA A 176 14.08 17.99 -1.64
N ARG A 177 14.72 17.04 -2.32
CA ARG A 177 15.93 16.37 -1.84
C ARG A 177 17.04 17.36 -1.48
N ARG A 178 17.33 18.31 -2.40
CA ARG A 178 18.36 19.35 -2.14
C ARG A 178 17.99 20.27 -0.99
N SER A 179 16.70 20.59 -0.85
CA SER A 179 16.24 21.41 0.27
C SER A 179 16.36 20.66 1.59
N LEU A 180 15.98 19.36 1.63
CA LEU A 180 16.15 18.52 2.82
C LEU A 180 17.61 18.40 3.26
N ALA A 181 18.55 18.24 2.32
CA ALA A 181 19.96 18.15 2.60
C ALA A 181 20.55 19.43 3.25
N GLY A 182 19.84 20.57 3.16
CA GLY A 182 20.18 21.81 3.87
C GLY A 182 19.80 21.80 5.35
N TYR A 183 19.02 20.83 5.82
CA TYR A 183 18.60 20.68 7.20
C TYR A 183 19.40 19.57 7.90
N ARG A 184 19.61 19.72 9.21
CA ARG A 184 20.21 18.66 10.04
C ARG A 184 19.13 17.69 10.51
N LEU A 185 18.73 16.79 9.62
CA LEU A 185 17.78 15.73 9.94
C LEU A 185 18.39 14.75 10.97
N PRO A 186 17.59 14.11 11.83
CA PRO A 186 18.05 13.02 12.69
C PRO A 186 18.58 11.84 11.84
N ALA A 187 19.49 11.05 12.42
CA ALA A 187 20.21 9.99 11.70
C ALA A 187 19.33 9.06 10.85
N PRO A 188 18.20 8.52 11.34
CA PRO A 188 17.37 7.64 10.51
C PRO A 188 16.85 8.33 9.24
N LEU A 189 16.42 9.61 9.34
CA LEU A 189 15.90 10.35 8.19
C LEU A 189 17.03 10.80 7.25
N SER A 190 18.17 11.26 7.80
CA SER A 190 19.28 11.78 6.98
C SER A 190 19.88 10.72 6.07
N GLU A 191 19.92 9.46 6.49
CA GLU A 191 20.50 8.33 5.75
C GLU A 191 19.58 7.88 4.59
N GLU A 192 18.27 8.04 4.73
CA GLU A 192 17.30 7.53 3.75
C GLU A 192 16.85 8.57 2.70
N VAL A 193 17.22 9.86 2.84
CA VAL A 193 16.75 10.95 1.95
C VAL A 193 16.96 10.63 0.48
N GLU A 194 18.16 10.17 0.12
CA GLU A 194 18.54 9.94 -1.27
C GLU A 194 17.66 8.85 -1.89
N ASP A 195 17.53 7.72 -1.21
CA ASP A 195 16.81 6.56 -1.72
C ASP A 195 15.29 6.77 -1.74
N ARG A 196 14.72 7.33 -0.67
CA ARG A 196 13.27 7.47 -0.53
C ARG A 196 12.70 8.58 -1.43
N ILE A 197 13.29 9.76 -1.41
CA ILE A 197 12.86 10.85 -2.31
C ILE A 197 13.25 10.56 -3.76
N GLY A 198 14.42 9.95 -3.98
CA GLY A 198 14.84 9.46 -5.30
C GLY A 198 13.86 8.44 -5.88
N GLY A 199 13.36 7.53 -5.05
CA GLY A 199 12.35 6.54 -5.44
C GLY A 199 11.02 7.16 -5.86
N LEU A 200 10.46 8.10 -5.08
CA LEU A 200 9.25 8.86 -5.45
C LEU A 200 9.44 9.61 -6.78
N ALA A 201 10.56 10.32 -6.93
CA ALA A 201 10.88 11.05 -8.15
C ALA A 201 11.03 10.11 -9.36
N SER A 202 11.65 8.94 -9.18
CA SER A 202 11.80 7.91 -10.21
C SER A 202 10.45 7.34 -10.65
N LEU A 203 9.54 7.09 -9.71
CA LEU A 203 8.18 6.62 -10.01
C LEU A 203 7.46 7.63 -10.93
N ILE A 204 7.47 8.91 -10.58
CA ILE A 204 6.85 9.99 -11.34
C ILE A 204 7.49 10.12 -12.74
N THR A 205 8.83 10.23 -12.81
CA THR A 205 9.53 10.45 -14.08
C THR A 205 9.39 9.25 -15.01
N SER A 206 9.38 8.03 -14.47
CA SER A 206 9.23 6.81 -15.26
C SER A 206 7.92 6.75 -16.03
N THR A 207 6.83 7.24 -15.46
CA THR A 207 5.50 7.26 -16.09
C THR A 207 5.35 8.40 -17.10
N ARG A 208 5.88 9.59 -16.80
CA ARG A 208 5.82 10.77 -17.67
C ARG A 208 6.72 10.67 -18.90
N THR A 209 7.93 10.17 -18.76
CA THR A 209 8.86 9.96 -19.88
C THR A 209 8.32 8.91 -20.84
N LYS A 210 7.65 7.89 -20.32
CA LYS A 210 7.06 6.82 -21.12
C LYS A 210 5.82 7.25 -21.90
N ALA A 211 5.04 8.21 -21.39
CA ALA A 211 3.92 8.79 -22.13
C ALA A 211 4.35 9.45 -23.46
N ARG A 212 5.62 9.81 -23.62
CA ARG A 212 6.20 10.35 -24.88
C ARG A 212 6.84 9.30 -25.78
N ARG A 213 6.97 8.02 -25.33
CA ARG A 213 7.57 6.94 -26.11
C ARG A 213 6.51 5.89 -26.47
N PRO A 214 6.42 5.45 -27.75
CA PRO A 214 5.39 4.50 -28.20
C PRO A 214 5.57 3.06 -27.66
N LYS A 215 6.67 2.76 -26.96
CA LYS A 215 6.91 1.45 -26.31
C LYS A 215 7.06 1.67 -24.81
N LEU A 216 5.97 1.49 -24.07
CA LEU A 216 6.02 1.31 -22.61
C LEU A 216 6.79 0.00 -22.33
N PRO A 217 7.77 -0.01 -21.40
CA PRO A 217 8.31 -1.29 -20.94
C PRO A 217 7.16 -2.08 -20.34
N VAL A 218 7.14 -3.36 -20.64
CA VAL A 218 6.21 -4.31 -20.02
C VAL A 218 6.51 -4.27 -18.52
N VAL A 219 5.55 -3.80 -17.76
CA VAL A 219 5.56 -3.90 -16.30
C VAL A 219 4.74 -5.13 -16.00
N ASP A 220 5.37 -6.18 -15.53
CA ASP A 220 4.72 -7.38 -15.05
C ASP A 220 4.11 -7.18 -13.65
N ARG A 221 3.42 -8.20 -13.19
CA ARG A 221 2.76 -8.20 -11.88
C ARG A 221 3.76 -7.98 -10.74
N GLU A 222 4.88 -8.70 -10.78
CA GLU A 222 5.89 -8.66 -9.73
C GLU A 222 6.54 -7.28 -9.64
N GLY A 223 6.93 -6.73 -10.79
CA GLY A 223 7.51 -5.39 -10.85
C GLY A 223 6.53 -4.28 -10.46
N ALA A 224 5.25 -4.46 -10.72
CA ALA A 224 4.22 -3.52 -10.22
C ALA A 224 4.04 -3.67 -8.71
N HIS A 225 3.91 -4.89 -8.20
CA HIS A 225 3.76 -5.16 -6.76
C HIS A 225 4.93 -4.61 -5.95
N ALA A 226 6.17 -4.83 -6.39
CA ALA A 226 7.35 -4.27 -5.74
C ALA A 226 7.27 -2.73 -5.58
N ARG A 227 6.73 -2.03 -6.61
CA ARG A 227 6.56 -0.57 -6.53
C ARG A 227 5.50 -0.14 -5.51
N PHE A 228 4.42 -0.91 -5.36
CA PHE A 228 3.43 -0.65 -4.30
C PHE A 228 4.04 -0.80 -2.91
N LEU A 229 4.86 -1.83 -2.68
CA LEU A 229 5.52 -2.02 -1.39
C LEU A 229 6.53 -0.91 -1.08
N LEU A 230 7.37 -0.55 -2.06
CA LEU A 230 8.33 0.54 -1.91
C LEU A 230 7.64 1.88 -1.65
N PHE A 231 6.49 2.13 -2.27
CA PHE A 231 5.74 3.36 -2.09
C PHE A 231 5.27 3.56 -0.64
N LEU A 232 4.90 2.48 0.08
CA LEU A 232 4.54 2.56 1.51
C LEU A 232 5.68 3.14 2.36
N ASP A 233 6.91 2.66 2.16
CA ASP A 233 8.05 3.12 2.93
C ASP A 233 8.49 4.54 2.52
N GLN A 234 8.35 4.87 1.24
CA GLN A 234 8.59 6.22 0.74
C GLN A 234 7.59 7.24 1.31
N CYS A 235 6.31 6.87 1.43
CA CYS A 235 5.30 7.69 2.08
C CYS A 235 5.61 7.90 3.56
N ARG A 236 5.88 6.82 4.30
CA ARG A 236 6.28 6.91 5.71
C ARG A 236 7.41 7.92 5.87
N PHE A 237 8.51 7.73 5.14
CA PHE A 237 9.67 8.62 5.20
C PHE A 237 9.29 10.10 4.94
N ALA A 238 8.50 10.36 3.89
CA ALA A 238 8.14 11.73 3.53
C ALA A 238 7.31 12.41 4.64
N TYR A 239 6.35 11.69 5.23
CA TYR A 239 5.54 12.24 6.31
C TYR A 239 6.28 12.33 7.65
N ASP A 240 7.24 11.44 7.93
CA ASP A 240 8.16 11.59 9.05
C ASP A 240 9.00 12.87 8.90
N ALA A 241 9.53 13.12 7.72
CA ALA A 241 10.26 14.35 7.41
C ALA A 241 9.38 15.59 7.54
N ILE A 242 8.11 15.54 7.11
CA ILE A 242 7.14 16.63 7.27
C ILE A 242 6.89 16.90 8.75
N ARG A 243 6.61 15.87 9.56
CA ARG A 243 6.41 16.01 11.01
C ARG A 243 7.61 16.66 11.68
N TRP A 244 8.81 16.24 11.33
CA TRP A 244 10.03 16.82 11.84
C TRP A 244 10.19 18.31 11.45
N LEU A 245 9.93 18.66 10.19
CA LEU A 245 9.96 20.05 9.70
C LEU A 245 8.95 20.94 10.42
N GLU A 246 7.79 20.41 10.80
CA GLU A 246 6.74 21.12 11.53
C GLU A 246 6.99 21.16 13.04
N GLY A 247 8.05 20.53 13.54
CA GLY A 247 8.39 20.48 14.98
C GLY A 247 7.43 19.62 15.79
N LYS A 248 6.71 18.71 15.17
CA LYS A 248 5.85 17.73 15.85
C LYS A 248 6.71 16.54 16.29
N PRO A 249 6.68 16.12 17.57
CA PRO A 249 7.39 14.93 18.01
C PRO A 249 6.84 13.70 17.28
N GLU A 250 7.73 12.72 17.02
CA GLU A 250 7.30 11.38 16.60
C GLU A 250 6.36 10.83 17.68
N GLU A 251 5.12 10.47 17.29
CA GLU A 251 4.27 9.66 18.16
C GLU A 251 4.91 8.26 18.21
N ALA A 252 5.39 7.91 19.41
CA ALA A 252 6.12 6.67 19.72
C ALA A 252 5.18 5.44 19.70
#